data_229a7cb54bd341b34bc7d30f873380a6
#
_entry.id   229a7cb54bd341b34bc7d30f873380a6
#
_cell.length_a   1.000
_cell.length_b   1.000
_cell.length_c   1.000
_cell.angle_alpha   90.00
_cell.angle_beta   90.00
_cell.angle_gamma   90.00
#
_symmetry.space_group_name_H-M   'P 1'
#
loop_
_entity.id
_entity.type
_entity.pdbx_description
1 polymer ?
#
loop_
_entity_poly.entity_id
_entity_poly.type
_entity_poly.pdbx_seq_one_letter_code
_entity_poly.pdbx_strand_id
1 'polypeptide(L)'
;MKKEITELVHIINMTSWSLALGLLIVLSFIFPDEKVSISEKRNLTQKPELTIESVLSTEFMDNLENYLLDQFPYRDNLRRLKTSFEIGVLGMSDSAGYTKIGRHIHKVDYEIHMDKITNTLGNLVNVSNELKNANPEMNIYLSIIPDKSYYNDRVQTFHYNDIMKIVYQSLGENIKYLDIDSTLSERQYYFTDLHWKQEEIIGTANEILDNLGKESIQKEDFTEEIVTNNFNGSYASASSFNVEKDTVKILTNNKLENIKVFDYETNTYINIYNRTKAQGIDPYDVYLDGAKSLLRIENPDSKSDDKLIIFRDSFTSSLVPLLVDDYSEILLVDLRYINYEFMKKIIDFSVYDDALFIYNIFVLNESDTFKF
;
A
#
# COMPACT_ATOMS: atom_id res chain seq x y z
N MET A 1 53.31 18.39 -24.08
CA MET A 1 52.15 18.51 -24.99
C MET A 1 51.03 17.53 -24.69
N LYS A 2 51.18 16.17 -24.78
CA LYS A 2 50.08 15.24 -24.42
C LYS A 2 49.62 15.36 -22.95
N LYS A 3 50.55 15.47 -22.00
CA LYS A 3 50.28 15.60 -20.56
C LYS A 3 49.57 16.92 -20.23
N GLU A 4 50.02 18.00 -20.82
CA GLU A 4 49.41 19.34 -20.65
C GLU A 4 47.98 19.41 -21.24
N ILE A 5 47.74 18.76 -22.38
CA ILE A 5 46.38 18.67 -22.95
C ILE A 5 45.45 17.87 -22.01
N THR A 6 45.96 16.77 -21.43
CA THR A 6 45.17 15.96 -20.48
C THR A 6 44.83 16.76 -19.22
N GLU A 7 45.82 17.48 -18.66
CA GLU A 7 45.61 18.36 -17.50
C GLU A 7 44.59 19.47 -17.81
N LEU A 8 44.68 20.09 -18.98
CA LEU A 8 43.75 21.12 -19.41
C LEU A 8 42.33 20.57 -19.55
N VAL A 9 42.17 19.38 -20.14
CA VAL A 9 40.85 18.70 -20.25
C VAL A 9 40.30 18.39 -18.86
N HIS A 10 41.08 17.93 -17.90
CA HIS A 10 40.65 17.69 -16.53
C HIS A 10 40.20 18.98 -15.84
N ILE A 11 40.94 20.08 -15.99
CA ILE A 11 40.58 21.38 -15.43
C ILE A 11 39.24 21.88 -16.02
N ILE A 12 39.08 21.81 -17.33
CA ILE A 12 37.84 22.22 -18.02
C ILE A 12 36.66 21.37 -17.51
N ASN A 13 36.82 20.04 -17.43
CA ASN A 13 35.79 19.16 -16.90
C ASN A 13 35.41 19.51 -15.46
N MET A 14 36.39 19.64 -14.57
CA MET A 14 36.14 19.99 -13.17
C MET A 14 35.43 21.35 -13.04
N THR A 15 35.92 22.36 -13.78
CA THR A 15 35.31 23.70 -13.76
C THR A 15 33.87 23.67 -14.29
N SER A 16 33.62 22.93 -15.37
CA SER A 16 32.27 22.81 -15.96
C SER A 16 31.31 22.13 -15.00
N TRP A 17 31.72 21.04 -14.33
CA TRP A 17 30.90 20.36 -13.32
C TRP A 17 30.64 21.24 -12.10
N SER A 18 31.68 21.96 -11.62
CA SER A 18 31.53 22.89 -10.49
C SER A 18 30.55 24.03 -10.79
N LEU A 19 30.63 24.59 -12.01
CA LEU A 19 29.71 25.63 -12.45
C LEU A 19 28.29 25.10 -12.61
N ALA A 20 28.11 23.90 -13.18
CA ALA A 20 26.81 23.26 -13.31
C ALA A 20 26.14 23.00 -11.94
N LEU A 21 26.90 22.43 -10.98
CA LEU A 21 26.41 22.21 -9.62
C LEU A 21 26.09 23.54 -8.90
N GLY A 22 26.97 24.53 -9.02
CA GLY A 22 26.71 25.86 -8.47
C GLY A 22 25.46 26.52 -9.03
N LEU A 23 25.24 26.40 -10.33
CA LEU A 23 24.02 26.87 -10.99
C LEU A 23 22.77 26.16 -10.46
N LEU A 24 22.82 24.84 -10.31
CA LEU A 24 21.68 24.07 -9.78
C LEU A 24 21.35 24.46 -8.34
N ILE A 25 22.36 24.70 -7.49
CA ILE A 25 22.14 25.21 -6.12
C ILE A 25 21.49 26.60 -6.14
N VAL A 26 21.96 27.51 -7.01
CA VAL A 26 21.34 28.84 -7.14
C VAL A 26 19.90 28.72 -7.63
N LEU A 27 19.64 27.84 -8.58
CA LEU A 27 18.27 27.60 -9.07
C LEU A 27 17.35 27.06 -7.97
N SER A 28 17.84 26.24 -7.02
CA SER A 28 17.04 25.73 -5.89
C SER A 28 16.50 26.86 -4.99
N PHE A 29 17.11 28.02 -4.99
CA PHE A 29 16.63 29.20 -4.24
C PHE A 29 15.75 30.14 -5.07
N ILE A 30 15.71 29.96 -6.39
CA ILE A 30 14.93 30.81 -7.32
C ILE A 30 13.59 30.19 -7.65
N PHE A 31 13.53 28.84 -7.78
CA PHE A 31 12.29 28.14 -8.05
C PHE A 31 11.38 28.16 -6.81
N PRO A 32 10.06 28.27 -6.99
CA PRO A 32 9.13 28.16 -5.87
C PRO A 32 9.17 26.78 -5.23
N ASP A 33 9.10 26.74 -3.91
CA ASP A 33 9.05 25.49 -3.15
C ASP A 33 7.73 24.73 -3.45
N GLU A 34 7.84 23.46 -3.71
CA GLU A 34 6.70 22.54 -3.83
C GLU A 34 6.40 21.91 -2.46
N LYS A 35 5.11 21.81 -2.10
CA LYS A 35 4.70 21.20 -0.83
C LYS A 35 4.63 19.68 -0.91
N VAL A 36 4.31 19.16 -2.09
CA VAL A 36 3.99 17.77 -2.32
C VAL A 36 4.62 17.30 -3.62
N SER A 37 5.22 16.13 -3.60
CA SER A 37 5.62 15.41 -4.80
C SER A 37 4.52 14.40 -5.17
N ILE A 38 3.81 14.67 -6.26
CA ILE A 38 2.84 13.73 -6.83
C ILE A 38 3.56 12.47 -7.36
N SER A 39 4.77 12.66 -7.92
CA SER A 39 5.56 11.56 -8.49
C SER A 39 6.09 10.60 -7.43
N GLU A 40 6.37 11.09 -6.21
CA GLU A 40 6.86 10.29 -5.08
C GLU A 40 5.78 9.98 -4.04
N LYS A 41 4.56 10.49 -4.20
CA LYS A 41 3.42 10.32 -3.29
C LYS A 41 3.75 10.73 -1.85
N ARG A 42 4.46 11.85 -1.66
CA ARG A 42 4.84 12.33 -0.32
C ARG A 42 4.91 13.85 -0.21
N ASN A 43 4.81 14.32 1.02
CA ASN A 43 5.12 15.70 1.32
C ASN A 43 6.63 15.95 1.16
N LEU A 44 6.99 17.12 0.62
CA LEU A 44 8.36 17.56 0.48
C LEU A 44 8.77 18.41 1.68
N THR A 45 10.03 18.29 2.09
CA THR A 45 10.61 19.07 3.17
C THR A 45 10.57 20.54 2.79
N GLN A 46 10.04 21.36 3.69
CA GLN A 46 9.95 22.81 3.53
C GLN A 46 11.18 23.50 4.11
N LYS A 47 11.41 24.75 3.69
CA LYS A 47 12.55 25.52 4.15
C LYS A 47 12.61 25.59 5.68
N PRO A 48 13.72 25.16 6.31
CA PRO A 48 13.81 25.15 7.76
C PRO A 48 13.93 26.57 8.32
N GLU A 49 13.37 26.78 9.50
CA GLU A 49 13.53 28.04 10.25
C GLU A 49 14.90 28.07 10.93
N LEU A 50 15.61 29.19 10.74
CA LEU A 50 16.91 29.40 11.35
C LEU A 50 16.72 29.96 12.77
N THR A 51 16.87 29.12 13.78
CA THR A 51 16.87 29.49 15.19
C THR A 51 18.22 29.15 15.85
N ILE A 52 18.57 29.82 16.95
CA ILE A 52 19.81 29.51 17.67
C ILE A 52 19.78 28.05 18.16
N GLU A 53 18.64 27.59 18.63
CA GLU A 53 18.46 26.22 19.15
C GLU A 53 18.64 25.19 18.07
N SER A 54 18.04 25.38 16.89
CA SER A 54 18.14 24.42 15.76
C SER A 54 19.56 24.33 15.20
N VAL A 55 20.33 25.42 15.23
CA VAL A 55 21.74 25.44 14.82
C VAL A 55 22.62 24.71 15.82
N LEU A 56 22.40 24.91 17.13
CA LEU A 56 23.18 24.24 18.16
C LEU A 56 22.89 22.74 18.29
N SER A 57 21.67 22.31 17.97
CA SER A 57 21.27 20.89 17.98
C SER A 57 21.64 20.13 16.70
N THR A 58 22.27 20.77 15.70
CA THR A 58 22.50 20.24 14.35
C THR A 58 21.23 20.02 13.50
N GLU A 59 20.05 20.11 14.08
CA GLU A 59 18.75 19.90 13.44
C GLU A 59 18.54 20.80 12.21
N PHE A 60 19.03 22.04 12.28
CA PHE A 60 18.97 22.94 11.13
C PHE A 60 19.73 22.39 9.92
N MET A 61 20.90 21.79 10.12
CA MET A 61 21.71 21.27 9.02
C MET A 61 21.06 20.04 8.40
N ASP A 62 20.50 19.16 9.22
CA ASP A 62 19.79 17.96 8.75
C ASP A 62 18.53 18.35 7.96
N ASN A 63 17.75 19.30 8.48
CA ASN A 63 16.56 19.81 7.80
C ASN A 63 16.90 20.59 6.54
N LEU A 64 18.02 21.34 6.51
CA LEU A 64 18.49 22.05 5.33
C LEU A 64 18.95 21.07 4.24
N GLU A 65 19.64 20.00 4.60
CA GLU A 65 20.04 18.95 3.64
C GLU A 65 18.79 18.31 3.00
N ASN A 66 17.84 17.89 3.83
CA ASN A 66 16.59 17.31 3.35
C ASN A 66 15.80 18.29 2.46
N TYR A 67 15.74 19.57 2.84
CA TYR A 67 15.11 20.61 2.03
C TYR A 67 15.80 20.75 0.66
N LEU A 68 17.13 20.85 0.63
CA LEU A 68 17.88 20.99 -0.62
C LEU A 68 17.74 19.76 -1.53
N LEU A 69 17.66 18.56 -0.95
CA LEU A 69 17.43 17.31 -1.70
C LEU A 69 16.00 17.27 -2.28
N ASP A 70 15.02 17.72 -1.51
CA ASP A 70 13.60 17.67 -1.90
C ASP A 70 13.22 18.76 -2.91
N GLN A 71 13.76 19.97 -2.74
CA GLN A 71 13.50 21.13 -3.60
C GLN A 71 14.53 21.25 -4.76
N PHE A 72 15.30 20.18 -5.00
CA PHE A 72 16.31 20.22 -6.07
C PHE A 72 15.66 20.35 -7.45
N PRO A 73 16.08 21.34 -8.28
CA PRO A 73 15.49 21.58 -9.57
C PRO A 73 15.53 20.35 -10.49
N TYR A 74 14.42 20.07 -11.15
CA TYR A 74 14.28 18.92 -12.06
C TYR A 74 14.54 17.56 -11.39
N ARG A 75 14.35 17.45 -10.07
CA ARG A 75 14.62 16.24 -9.30
C ARG A 75 13.99 14.98 -9.93
N ASP A 76 12.72 15.02 -10.32
CA ASP A 76 12.04 13.90 -10.97
C ASP A 76 12.69 13.49 -12.29
N ASN A 77 13.12 14.47 -13.10
CA ASN A 77 13.79 14.18 -14.36
C ASN A 77 15.16 13.53 -14.13
N LEU A 78 15.87 13.96 -13.09
CA LEU A 78 17.17 13.37 -12.74
C LEU A 78 17.02 11.96 -12.18
N ARG A 79 16.00 11.69 -11.38
CA ARG A 79 15.67 10.34 -10.91
C ARG A 79 15.36 9.41 -12.07
N ARG A 80 14.54 9.85 -13.05
CA ARG A 80 14.24 9.08 -14.27
C ARG A 80 15.48 8.88 -15.15
N LEU A 81 16.33 9.88 -15.24
CA LEU A 81 17.60 9.78 -15.98
C LEU A 81 18.53 8.74 -15.33
N LYS A 82 18.64 8.77 -14.00
CA LYS A 82 19.39 7.78 -13.22
C LYS A 82 18.88 6.36 -13.51
N THR A 83 17.59 6.11 -13.34
CA THR A 83 16.98 4.79 -13.59
C THR A 83 17.21 4.33 -15.04
N SER A 84 17.04 5.24 -16.02
CA SER A 84 17.28 4.93 -17.42
C SER A 84 18.75 4.60 -17.72
N PHE A 85 19.69 5.24 -17.04
CA PHE A 85 21.10 4.98 -17.17
C PHE A 85 21.50 3.64 -16.52
N GLU A 86 21.00 3.37 -15.31
CA GLU A 86 21.25 2.11 -14.58
C GLU A 86 20.79 0.89 -15.39
N ILE A 87 19.55 0.94 -15.89
CA ILE A 87 18.98 -0.17 -16.65
C ILE A 87 19.50 -0.20 -18.10
N GLY A 88 19.49 0.94 -18.79
CA GLY A 88 19.74 0.98 -20.24
C GLY A 88 21.22 1.00 -20.62
N VAL A 89 22.08 1.59 -19.79
CA VAL A 89 23.52 1.75 -20.09
C VAL A 89 24.36 0.80 -19.27
N LEU A 90 24.11 0.72 -17.93
CA LEU A 90 24.88 -0.18 -17.06
C LEU A 90 24.37 -1.63 -17.11
N GLY A 91 23.17 -1.88 -17.67
CA GLY A 91 22.59 -3.22 -17.77
C GLY A 91 22.23 -3.83 -16.41
N MET A 92 21.92 -2.99 -15.42
CA MET A 92 21.48 -3.48 -14.11
C MET A 92 20.13 -4.18 -14.23
N SER A 93 19.90 -5.20 -13.41
CA SER A 93 18.64 -5.96 -13.37
C SER A 93 17.49 -5.18 -12.73
N ASP A 94 17.82 -4.20 -11.89
CA ASP A 94 16.89 -3.37 -11.15
C ASP A 94 17.43 -1.95 -10.94
N SER A 95 16.53 -1.05 -10.52
CA SER A 95 16.85 0.29 -10.01
C SER A 95 16.06 0.53 -8.74
N ALA A 96 16.75 0.93 -7.67
CA ALA A 96 16.17 1.15 -6.34
C ALA A 96 15.37 -0.05 -5.79
N GLY A 97 15.77 -1.28 -6.10
CA GLY A 97 15.10 -2.52 -5.67
C GLY A 97 13.84 -2.86 -6.46
N TYR A 98 13.66 -2.27 -7.65
CA TYR A 98 12.54 -2.55 -8.53
C TYR A 98 13.00 -2.92 -9.94
N THR A 99 12.31 -3.87 -10.55
CA THR A 99 12.50 -4.25 -11.97
C THR A 99 11.22 -4.04 -12.77
N LYS A 100 11.37 -3.83 -14.07
CA LYS A 100 10.25 -3.68 -14.99
C LYS A 100 10.21 -4.83 -15.98
N ILE A 101 9.11 -5.58 -16.00
CA ILE A 101 8.86 -6.65 -16.96
C ILE A 101 7.58 -6.35 -17.72
N GLY A 102 7.70 -6.12 -19.04
CA GLY A 102 6.58 -5.66 -19.83
C GLY A 102 6.07 -4.30 -19.34
N ARG A 103 4.81 -4.25 -18.90
CA ARG A 103 4.20 -3.05 -18.29
C ARG A 103 4.30 -3.03 -16.77
N HIS A 104 4.49 -4.19 -16.12
CA HIS A 104 4.50 -4.31 -14.68
C HIS A 104 5.84 -3.91 -14.07
N ILE A 105 5.78 -3.19 -12.97
CA ILE A 105 6.91 -2.94 -12.08
C ILE A 105 6.78 -3.89 -10.88
N HIS A 106 7.86 -4.58 -10.57
CA HIS A 106 7.96 -5.52 -9.45
C HIS A 106 9.00 -5.07 -8.44
N LYS A 107 8.73 -5.28 -7.18
CA LYS A 107 9.71 -5.13 -6.12
C LYS A 107 10.57 -6.41 -6.06
N VAL A 108 11.89 -6.26 -6.12
CA VAL A 108 12.85 -7.40 -6.16
C VAL A 108 13.84 -7.38 -5.00
N ASP A 109 14.11 -6.22 -4.43
CA ASP A 109 14.94 -6.08 -3.24
C ASP A 109 14.06 -6.25 -2.01
N TYR A 110 13.97 -7.50 -1.54
CA TYR A 110 13.10 -7.83 -0.44
C TYR A 110 13.71 -8.89 0.47
N GLU A 111 14.04 -8.49 1.68
CA GLU A 111 14.51 -9.40 2.72
C GLU A 111 13.33 -9.95 3.51
N ILE A 112 13.20 -11.27 3.55
CA ILE A 112 12.19 -11.96 4.32
C ILE A 112 12.74 -12.31 5.71
N HIS A 113 12.06 -11.82 6.72
CA HIS A 113 12.35 -12.06 8.14
C HIS A 113 11.36 -13.08 8.70
N MET A 114 11.73 -14.36 8.64
CA MET A 114 10.86 -15.46 9.08
C MET A 114 10.46 -15.38 10.55
N ASP A 115 11.33 -14.84 11.40
CA ASP A 115 11.06 -14.56 12.81
C ASP A 115 9.97 -13.50 12.98
N LYS A 116 10.00 -12.43 12.20
CA LYS A 116 8.96 -11.38 12.21
C LYS A 116 7.61 -11.92 11.79
N ILE A 117 7.58 -12.70 10.68
CA ILE A 117 6.35 -13.36 10.22
C ILE A 117 5.80 -14.29 11.30
N THR A 118 6.64 -15.13 11.91
CA THR A 118 6.24 -16.04 12.97
C THR A 118 5.67 -15.29 14.16
N ASN A 119 6.30 -14.20 14.58
CA ASN A 119 5.82 -13.36 15.69
C ASN A 119 4.47 -12.73 15.36
N THR A 120 4.29 -12.18 14.15
CA THR A 120 3.01 -11.61 13.71
C THR A 120 1.92 -12.68 13.75
N LEU A 121 2.16 -13.85 13.17
CA LEU A 121 1.20 -14.96 13.18
C LEU A 121 0.86 -15.41 14.60
N GLY A 122 1.84 -15.51 15.50
CA GLY A 122 1.62 -15.82 16.90
C GLY A 122 0.70 -14.83 17.60
N ASN A 123 0.87 -13.55 17.33
CA ASN A 123 -0.01 -12.51 17.84
C ASN A 123 -1.43 -12.58 17.24
N LEU A 124 -1.57 -12.86 15.93
CA LEU A 124 -2.89 -13.06 15.32
C LEU A 124 -3.61 -14.28 15.91
N VAL A 125 -2.88 -15.36 16.26
CA VAL A 125 -3.43 -16.50 16.97
C VAL A 125 -3.91 -16.11 18.38
N ASN A 126 -3.17 -15.27 19.10
CA ASN A 126 -3.64 -14.76 20.39
C ASN A 126 -4.93 -13.95 20.26
N VAL A 127 -4.99 -13.04 19.25
CA VAL A 127 -6.22 -12.29 18.95
C VAL A 127 -7.37 -13.25 18.63
N SER A 128 -7.14 -14.27 17.80
CA SER A 128 -8.19 -15.25 17.45
C SER A 128 -8.73 -16.00 18.67
N ASN A 129 -7.88 -16.34 19.62
CA ASN A 129 -8.30 -16.99 20.87
C ASN A 129 -9.19 -16.05 21.73
N GLU A 130 -8.85 -14.76 21.77
CA GLU A 130 -9.69 -13.77 22.46
C GLU A 130 -11.04 -13.57 21.76
N LEU A 131 -11.06 -13.54 20.42
CA LEU A 131 -12.31 -13.48 19.64
C LEU A 131 -13.19 -14.70 19.93
N LYS A 132 -12.61 -15.91 19.95
CA LYS A 132 -13.32 -17.16 20.30
C LYS A 132 -13.82 -17.18 21.75
N ASN A 133 -13.10 -16.56 22.67
CA ASN A 133 -13.57 -16.40 24.05
C ASN A 133 -14.76 -15.44 24.15
N ALA A 134 -14.82 -14.41 23.30
CA ALA A 134 -15.94 -13.48 23.25
C ALA A 134 -17.17 -14.09 22.56
N ASN A 135 -16.97 -14.80 21.44
CA ASN A 135 -18.01 -15.55 20.74
C ASN A 135 -17.49 -16.93 20.31
N PRO A 136 -17.82 -18.02 21.03
CA PRO A 136 -17.37 -19.39 20.71
C PRO A 136 -17.82 -19.89 19.32
N GLU A 137 -18.92 -19.37 18.80
CA GLU A 137 -19.47 -19.77 17.48
C GLU A 137 -18.83 -18.99 16.31
N MET A 138 -18.06 -17.92 16.56
CA MET A 138 -17.44 -17.10 15.52
C MET A 138 -16.56 -17.95 14.60
N ASN A 139 -16.74 -17.84 13.29
CA ASN A 139 -15.81 -18.42 12.33
C ASN A 139 -14.63 -17.49 12.12
N ILE A 140 -13.41 -18.02 12.16
CA ILE A 140 -12.19 -17.21 12.03
C ILE A 140 -11.33 -17.73 10.88
N TYR A 141 -10.96 -16.82 9.99
CA TYR A 141 -10.18 -17.11 8.81
C TYR A 141 -8.91 -16.27 8.75
N LEU A 142 -7.86 -16.81 8.12
CA LEU A 142 -6.68 -16.09 7.72
C LEU A 142 -6.46 -16.27 6.23
N SER A 143 -6.24 -15.16 5.51
CA SER A 143 -5.83 -15.17 4.11
C SER A 143 -4.59 -14.30 3.92
N ILE A 144 -3.68 -14.73 3.06
CA ILE A 144 -2.48 -13.98 2.70
C ILE A 144 -2.58 -13.57 1.23
N ILE A 145 -2.41 -12.28 0.98
CA ILE A 145 -2.38 -11.73 -0.36
C ILE A 145 -0.95 -11.80 -0.89
N PRO A 146 -0.66 -12.58 -1.94
CA PRO A 146 0.65 -12.59 -2.56
C PRO A 146 0.98 -11.23 -3.19
N ASP A 147 2.26 -10.90 -3.26
CA ASP A 147 2.69 -9.81 -4.15
C ASP A 147 2.60 -10.28 -5.61
N LYS A 148 2.35 -9.35 -6.54
CA LYS A 148 2.23 -9.68 -7.96
C LYS A 148 3.49 -10.34 -8.55
N SER A 149 4.65 -10.16 -7.94
CA SER A 149 5.89 -10.82 -8.34
C SER A 149 5.84 -12.36 -8.19
N TYR A 150 4.99 -12.87 -7.29
CA TYR A 150 4.74 -14.30 -7.14
C TYR A 150 4.25 -14.96 -8.44
N TYR A 151 3.48 -14.23 -9.25
CA TYR A 151 2.90 -14.73 -10.49
C TYR A 151 3.77 -14.55 -11.74
N ASN A 152 5.04 -14.13 -11.58
CA ASN A 152 5.95 -13.89 -12.69
C ASN A 152 7.28 -14.61 -12.52
N ASP A 153 7.46 -15.72 -13.23
CA ASP A 153 8.67 -16.57 -13.16
C ASP A 153 9.97 -15.85 -13.54
N ARG A 154 9.87 -14.67 -14.16
CA ARG A 154 11.05 -13.88 -14.53
C ARG A 154 11.52 -12.96 -13.40
N VAL A 155 10.72 -12.82 -12.35
CA VAL A 155 11.07 -12.02 -11.19
C VAL A 155 11.71 -12.94 -10.16
N GLN A 156 12.92 -12.61 -9.74
CA GLN A 156 13.54 -13.31 -8.63
C GLN A 156 12.86 -12.86 -7.34
N THR A 157 11.98 -13.70 -6.80
CA THR A 157 11.24 -13.44 -5.58
C THR A 157 11.76 -14.32 -4.44
N PHE A 158 11.34 -13.99 -3.24
CA PHE A 158 11.50 -14.84 -2.07
C PHE A 158 10.76 -16.19 -2.24
N HIS A 159 11.18 -17.19 -1.48
CA HIS A 159 10.55 -18.51 -1.50
C HIS A 159 9.19 -18.49 -0.79
N TYR A 160 8.14 -18.09 -1.51
CA TYR A 160 6.75 -18.00 -1.02
C TYR A 160 6.30 -19.30 -0.32
N ASN A 161 6.64 -20.46 -0.91
CA ASN A 161 6.32 -21.76 -0.32
C ASN A 161 6.90 -21.98 1.09
N ASP A 162 8.05 -21.39 1.41
CA ASP A 162 8.63 -21.52 2.75
C ASP A 162 7.89 -20.65 3.76
N ILE A 163 7.41 -19.48 3.33
CA ILE A 163 6.53 -18.65 4.15
C ILE A 163 5.21 -19.37 4.41
N MET A 164 4.60 -19.95 3.37
CA MET A 164 3.34 -20.68 3.51
C MET A 164 3.45 -21.88 4.44
N LYS A 165 4.59 -22.58 4.47
CA LYS A 165 4.85 -23.64 5.48
C LYS A 165 4.76 -23.08 6.90
N ILE A 166 5.40 -21.91 7.15
CA ILE A 166 5.35 -21.27 8.46
C ILE A 166 3.91 -20.86 8.80
N VAL A 167 3.18 -20.29 7.83
CA VAL A 167 1.77 -19.94 8.01
C VAL A 167 0.98 -21.16 8.47
N TYR A 168 1.01 -22.26 7.70
CA TYR A 168 0.28 -23.48 8.06
C TYR A 168 0.71 -24.11 9.40
N GLN A 169 1.99 -24.00 9.75
CA GLN A 169 2.49 -24.49 11.03
C GLN A 169 2.13 -23.59 12.24
N SER A 170 1.90 -22.31 11.97
CA SER A 170 1.58 -21.31 13.01
C SER A 170 0.08 -21.11 13.22
N LEU A 171 -0.77 -21.66 12.34
CA LEU A 171 -2.22 -21.55 12.50
C LEU A 171 -2.66 -22.25 13.80
N GLY A 172 -3.36 -21.51 14.64
CA GLY A 172 -4.04 -22.08 15.81
C GLY A 172 -5.26 -22.90 15.39
N GLU A 173 -5.76 -23.74 16.29
CA GLU A 173 -6.93 -24.60 16.04
C GLU A 173 -8.20 -23.81 15.67
N ASN A 174 -8.26 -22.54 16.03
CA ASN A 174 -9.41 -21.66 15.83
C ASN A 174 -9.41 -20.95 14.46
N ILE A 175 -8.30 -21.00 13.70
CA ILE A 175 -8.16 -20.26 12.44
C ILE A 175 -8.18 -21.23 11.26
N LYS A 176 -9.06 -21.01 10.30
CA LYS A 176 -9.06 -21.70 9.01
C LYS A 176 -8.27 -20.86 7.98
N TYR A 177 -7.35 -21.48 7.24
CA TYR A 177 -6.70 -20.79 6.13
C TYR A 177 -7.66 -20.72 4.94
N LEU A 178 -7.80 -19.50 4.40
CA LEU A 178 -8.60 -19.23 3.21
C LEU A 178 -7.63 -18.90 2.06
N ASP A 179 -7.52 -19.81 1.12
CA ASP A 179 -6.61 -19.69 -0.03
C ASP A 179 -7.26 -18.89 -1.16
N ILE A 180 -6.67 -17.77 -1.52
CA ILE A 180 -7.08 -16.92 -2.63
C ILE A 180 -6.10 -16.94 -3.81
N ASP A 181 -4.98 -17.66 -3.69
CA ASP A 181 -3.89 -17.63 -4.67
C ASP A 181 -4.36 -18.03 -6.07
N SER A 182 -5.23 -19.04 -6.14
CA SER A 182 -5.75 -19.58 -7.40
C SER A 182 -6.68 -18.62 -8.15
N THR A 183 -7.22 -17.61 -7.45
CA THR A 183 -8.10 -16.59 -8.02
C THR A 183 -7.34 -15.39 -8.59
N LEU A 184 -6.03 -15.32 -8.32
CA LEU A 184 -5.16 -14.21 -8.66
C LEU A 184 -4.15 -14.59 -9.75
N SER A 185 -3.66 -13.60 -10.44
CA SER A 185 -2.53 -13.62 -11.35
C SER A 185 -1.97 -12.21 -11.45
N GLU A 186 -0.87 -12.02 -12.13
CA GLU A 186 -0.31 -10.68 -12.36
C GLU A 186 -1.32 -9.69 -12.97
N ARG A 187 -2.28 -10.19 -13.75
CA ARG A 187 -3.31 -9.38 -14.42
C ARG A 187 -4.21 -8.62 -13.45
N GLN A 188 -4.52 -9.18 -12.28
CA GLN A 188 -5.37 -8.55 -11.27
C GLN A 188 -4.73 -7.30 -10.66
N TYR A 189 -3.42 -7.17 -10.73
CA TYR A 189 -2.70 -6.06 -10.11
C TYR A 189 -2.52 -4.87 -11.06
N TYR A 190 -2.41 -3.67 -10.50
CA TYR A 190 -1.98 -2.48 -11.24
C TYR A 190 -0.56 -2.68 -11.78
N PHE A 191 -0.26 -2.08 -12.94
CA PHE A 191 1.07 -2.17 -13.53
C PHE A 191 2.12 -1.45 -12.70
N THR A 192 1.76 -0.30 -12.16
CA THR A 192 2.66 0.66 -11.49
C THR A 192 2.54 0.65 -9.97
N ASP A 193 1.58 -0.10 -9.41
CA ASP A 193 1.31 -0.16 -7.98
C ASP A 193 1.34 -1.60 -7.43
N LEU A 194 1.44 -1.73 -6.09
CA LEU A 194 1.38 -3.02 -5.42
C LEU A 194 -0.03 -3.61 -5.39
N HIS A 195 -1.07 -2.77 -5.35
CA HIS A 195 -2.44 -3.21 -5.12
C HIS A 195 -3.04 -3.92 -6.34
N TRP A 196 -4.07 -4.70 -6.07
CA TRP A 196 -4.96 -5.23 -7.09
C TRP A 196 -5.98 -4.17 -7.57
N LYS A 197 -6.62 -4.45 -8.71
CA LYS A 197 -7.69 -3.63 -9.32
C LYS A 197 -9.05 -4.18 -8.89
N GLN A 198 -9.94 -3.35 -8.39
CA GLN A 198 -11.25 -3.76 -7.90
C GLN A 198 -12.06 -4.54 -8.95
N GLU A 199 -12.07 -4.08 -10.19
CA GLU A 199 -12.81 -4.70 -11.29
C GLU A 199 -12.29 -6.08 -11.72
N GLU A 200 -11.10 -6.46 -11.27
CA GLU A 200 -10.46 -7.73 -11.62
C GLU A 200 -10.47 -8.76 -10.47
N ILE A 201 -10.97 -8.40 -9.26
CA ILE A 201 -10.95 -9.27 -8.07
C ILE A 201 -12.33 -9.80 -7.66
N ILE A 202 -13.33 -9.78 -8.54
CA ILE A 202 -14.64 -10.38 -8.26
C ILE A 202 -14.49 -11.87 -7.94
N GLY A 203 -13.63 -12.61 -8.67
CA GLY A 203 -13.34 -14.00 -8.37
C GLY A 203 -12.75 -14.21 -6.97
N THR A 204 -11.86 -13.33 -6.54
CA THR A 204 -11.28 -13.34 -5.19
C THR A 204 -12.32 -13.02 -4.12
N ALA A 205 -13.20 -12.04 -4.37
CA ALA A 205 -14.31 -11.74 -3.48
C ALA A 205 -15.25 -12.93 -3.32
N ASN A 206 -15.57 -13.64 -4.43
CA ASN A 206 -16.40 -14.83 -4.41
C ASN A 206 -15.76 -16.00 -3.66
N GLU A 207 -14.45 -16.22 -3.80
CA GLU A 207 -13.73 -17.23 -3.02
C GLU A 207 -13.84 -16.95 -1.50
N ILE A 208 -13.74 -15.66 -1.11
CA ILE A 208 -13.92 -15.26 0.28
C ILE A 208 -15.38 -15.46 0.73
N LEU A 209 -16.37 -14.99 -0.06
CA LEU A 209 -17.78 -15.11 0.25
C LEU A 209 -18.22 -16.59 0.39
N ASP A 210 -17.78 -17.46 -0.53
CA ASP A 210 -18.10 -18.89 -0.48
C ASP A 210 -17.58 -19.57 0.79
N ASN A 211 -16.32 -19.26 1.18
CA ASN A 211 -15.74 -19.76 2.42
C ASN A 211 -16.47 -19.24 3.69
N LEU A 212 -17.05 -18.03 3.61
CA LEU A 212 -17.86 -17.44 4.67
C LEU A 212 -19.34 -17.91 4.61
N GLY A 213 -19.69 -18.77 3.65
CA GLY A 213 -21.07 -19.26 3.46
C GLY A 213 -22.05 -18.21 2.94
N LYS A 214 -21.56 -17.23 2.20
CA LYS A 214 -22.32 -16.12 1.63
C LYS A 214 -22.58 -16.29 0.13
N GLU A 215 -23.53 -15.51 -0.42
CA GLU A 215 -23.85 -15.56 -1.84
C GLU A 215 -22.74 -14.95 -2.72
N SER A 216 -22.46 -15.60 -3.85
CA SER A 216 -21.52 -15.07 -4.84
C SER A 216 -22.12 -13.86 -5.56
N ILE A 217 -21.27 -12.86 -5.85
CA ILE A 217 -21.59 -11.69 -6.66
C ILE A 217 -21.23 -11.91 -8.12
N GLN A 218 -21.91 -11.19 -9.03
CA GLN A 218 -21.62 -11.23 -10.46
C GLN A 218 -21.10 -9.89 -10.93
N LYS A 219 -20.26 -9.89 -11.97
CA LYS A 219 -19.73 -8.64 -12.55
C LYS A 219 -20.86 -7.73 -13.05
N GLU A 220 -21.92 -8.33 -13.54
CA GLU A 220 -23.12 -7.69 -14.06
C GLU A 220 -23.94 -6.97 -12.99
N ASP A 221 -23.70 -7.26 -11.72
CA ASP A 221 -24.35 -6.59 -10.59
C ASP A 221 -23.79 -5.16 -10.37
N PHE A 222 -22.70 -4.83 -11.07
CA PHE A 222 -21.99 -3.56 -10.90
C PHE A 222 -21.86 -2.79 -12.21
N THR A 223 -21.78 -1.47 -12.07
CA THR A 223 -21.35 -0.56 -13.14
C THR A 223 -19.92 -0.13 -12.86
N GLU A 224 -19.05 -0.29 -13.86
CA GLU A 224 -17.66 0.22 -13.80
C GLU A 224 -17.66 1.75 -14.01
N GLU A 225 -17.07 2.48 -13.09
CA GLU A 225 -16.82 3.93 -13.20
C GLU A 225 -15.33 4.21 -13.18
N ILE A 226 -14.82 4.91 -14.19
CA ILE A 226 -13.41 5.37 -14.22
C ILE A 226 -13.32 6.65 -13.38
N VAL A 227 -12.51 6.62 -12.33
CA VAL A 227 -12.26 7.79 -11.48
C VAL A 227 -11.02 8.58 -11.90
N THR A 228 -10.01 7.90 -12.47
CA THR A 228 -8.84 8.54 -13.07
C THR A 228 -8.10 7.63 -14.03
N ASN A 229 -7.52 8.22 -15.07
CA ASN A 229 -6.57 7.56 -16.00
C ASN A 229 -5.12 7.98 -15.74
N ASN A 230 -4.85 8.60 -14.60
CA ASN A 230 -3.54 9.19 -14.30
C ASN A 230 -2.95 8.65 -12.99
N PHE A 231 -3.11 7.36 -12.72
CA PHE A 231 -2.60 6.74 -11.51
C PHE A 231 -1.13 6.34 -11.68
N ASN A 232 -0.25 7.05 -10.98
CA ASN A 232 1.14 6.66 -10.81
C ASN A 232 1.27 5.89 -9.50
N GLY A 233 1.39 4.57 -9.60
CA GLY A 233 1.44 3.71 -8.43
C GLY A 233 2.72 3.87 -7.58
N SER A 234 2.70 3.28 -6.40
CA SER A 234 3.80 3.34 -5.42
C SER A 234 5.11 2.77 -5.96
N TYR A 235 5.04 1.69 -6.77
CA TYR A 235 6.23 1.08 -7.36
C TYR A 235 6.85 1.97 -8.45
N ALA A 236 6.03 2.64 -9.27
CA ALA A 236 6.54 3.62 -10.23
C ALA A 236 7.11 4.86 -9.53
N SER A 237 6.47 5.28 -8.44
CA SER A 237 6.94 6.42 -7.64
C SER A 237 8.30 6.14 -7.00
N ALA A 238 8.49 4.95 -6.44
CA ALA A 238 9.74 4.54 -5.81
C ALA A 238 10.88 4.34 -6.83
N SER A 239 10.60 3.62 -7.94
CA SER A 239 11.60 3.23 -8.93
C SER A 239 11.96 4.33 -9.93
N SER A 240 11.07 5.29 -10.14
CA SER A 240 11.18 6.33 -11.18
C SER A 240 11.28 5.78 -12.62
N PHE A 241 10.77 4.57 -12.88
CA PHE A 241 10.62 4.08 -14.25
C PHE A 241 9.69 4.98 -15.06
N ASN A 242 10.06 5.22 -16.30
CA ASN A 242 9.15 5.88 -17.25
C ASN A 242 8.15 4.83 -17.77
N VAL A 243 6.91 4.91 -17.29
CA VAL A 243 5.83 3.95 -17.59
C VAL A 243 4.53 4.68 -17.90
N GLU A 244 3.64 4.00 -18.60
CA GLU A 244 2.25 4.43 -18.74
C GLU A 244 1.56 4.39 -17.37
N LYS A 245 0.66 5.34 -17.17
CA LYS A 245 -0.16 5.43 -15.95
C LYS A 245 -1.22 4.34 -15.95
N ASP A 246 -1.59 3.92 -14.75
CA ASP A 246 -2.74 3.05 -14.55
C ASP A 246 -4.07 3.84 -14.56
N THR A 247 -5.15 3.09 -14.73
CA THR A 247 -6.52 3.59 -14.59
C THR A 247 -7.12 3.03 -13.31
N VAL A 248 -7.62 3.91 -12.43
CA VAL A 248 -8.39 3.48 -11.26
C VAL A 248 -9.86 3.51 -11.60
N LYS A 249 -10.54 2.40 -11.35
CA LYS A 249 -11.97 2.23 -11.50
C LYS A 249 -12.60 1.87 -10.16
N ILE A 250 -13.88 2.18 -10.01
CA ILE A 250 -14.71 1.69 -8.93
C ILE A 250 -15.90 0.91 -9.50
N LEU A 251 -16.36 -0.07 -8.74
CA LEU A 251 -17.55 -0.84 -9.03
C LEU A 251 -18.72 -0.30 -8.21
N THR A 252 -19.75 0.22 -8.87
CA THR A 252 -20.88 0.86 -8.22
C THR A 252 -22.18 0.13 -8.51
N ASN A 253 -23.12 0.19 -7.56
CA ASN A 253 -24.51 -0.20 -7.73
C ASN A 253 -25.38 0.56 -6.73
N ASN A 254 -26.72 0.42 -6.87
CA ASN A 254 -27.67 1.13 -6.01
C ASN A 254 -27.57 0.76 -4.52
N LYS A 255 -27.12 -0.46 -4.20
CA LYS A 255 -27.00 -0.91 -2.81
C LYS A 255 -25.86 -0.18 -2.10
N LEU A 256 -24.74 0.06 -2.79
CA LEU A 256 -23.59 0.78 -2.25
C LEU A 256 -23.90 2.25 -1.92
N GLU A 257 -24.95 2.84 -2.50
CA GLU A 257 -25.36 4.23 -2.21
C GLU A 257 -25.91 4.41 -0.79
N ASN A 258 -26.47 3.35 -0.18
CA ASN A 258 -27.07 3.38 1.15
C ASN A 258 -26.07 2.99 2.25
N ILE A 259 -24.89 2.50 1.88
CA ILE A 259 -23.82 2.10 2.82
C ILE A 259 -23.32 3.31 3.60
N LYS A 260 -23.24 3.17 4.92
CA LYS A 260 -22.71 4.19 5.82
C LYS A 260 -21.35 3.73 6.37
N VAL A 261 -20.35 4.56 6.24
CA VAL A 261 -19.01 4.26 6.76
C VAL A 261 -18.68 5.25 7.87
N PHE A 262 -18.63 4.78 9.12
CA PHE A 262 -18.26 5.59 10.26
C PHE A 262 -16.73 5.49 10.50
N ASP A 263 -16.06 6.62 10.49
CA ASP A 263 -14.62 6.75 10.76
C ASP A 263 -14.41 7.13 12.23
N TYR A 264 -13.82 6.23 13.01
CA TYR A 264 -13.55 6.44 14.43
C TYR A 264 -12.45 7.47 14.69
N GLU A 265 -11.55 7.75 13.73
CA GLU A 265 -10.49 8.74 13.88
C GLU A 265 -11.05 10.16 13.86
N THR A 266 -11.96 10.42 12.94
CA THR A 266 -12.56 11.74 12.75
C THR A 266 -13.90 11.89 13.45
N ASN A 267 -14.48 10.77 13.94
CA ASN A 267 -15.82 10.68 14.52
C ASN A 267 -16.90 11.21 13.55
N THR A 268 -16.77 10.90 12.26
CA THR A 268 -17.68 11.34 11.19
C THR A 268 -18.02 10.19 10.24
N TYR A 269 -19.10 10.36 9.49
CA TYR A 269 -19.41 9.47 8.37
C TYR A 269 -18.67 9.90 7.11
N ILE A 270 -18.09 8.94 6.40
CA ILE A 270 -17.43 9.09 5.10
C ILE A 270 -18.17 8.26 4.04
N ASN A 271 -17.85 8.48 2.79
CA ASN A 271 -18.38 7.67 1.68
C ASN A 271 -17.53 6.42 1.47
N ILE A 272 -18.15 5.32 1.03
CA ILE A 272 -17.43 4.10 0.63
C ILE A 272 -16.44 4.37 -0.53
N TYR A 273 -16.77 5.33 -1.41
CA TYR A 273 -15.89 5.86 -2.45
C TYR A 273 -15.80 7.38 -2.36
N ASN A 274 -14.62 7.90 -2.07
CA ASN A 274 -14.34 9.34 -2.10
C ASN A 274 -13.71 9.76 -3.42
N ARG A 275 -14.53 10.12 -4.40
CA ARG A 275 -14.08 10.49 -5.76
C ARG A 275 -13.16 11.71 -5.79
N THR A 276 -13.17 12.56 -4.76
CA THR A 276 -12.28 13.72 -4.69
C THR A 276 -10.83 13.32 -4.53
N LYS A 277 -10.55 12.16 -3.93
CA LYS A 277 -9.20 11.59 -3.75
C LYS A 277 -8.55 11.18 -5.08
N ALA A 278 -9.32 10.92 -6.12
CA ALA A 278 -8.80 10.57 -7.44
C ALA A 278 -7.88 11.64 -8.06
N GLN A 279 -7.98 12.89 -7.60
CA GLN A 279 -7.10 14.00 -7.97
C GLN A 279 -6.03 14.31 -6.91
N GLY A 280 -5.95 13.51 -5.85
CA GLY A 280 -5.02 13.67 -4.74
C GLY A 280 -3.64 13.07 -5.00
N ILE A 281 -2.86 12.97 -3.92
CA ILE A 281 -1.50 12.40 -3.94
C ILE A 281 -1.56 10.92 -4.30
N ASP A 282 -2.54 10.19 -3.74
CA ASP A 282 -2.78 8.79 -4.03
C ASP A 282 -4.22 8.56 -4.51
N PRO A 283 -4.44 8.38 -5.81
CA PRO A 283 -5.76 8.06 -6.35
C PRO A 283 -6.40 6.77 -5.80
N TYR A 284 -5.60 5.83 -5.27
CA TYR A 284 -6.13 4.62 -4.63
C TYR A 284 -6.94 4.94 -3.36
N ASP A 285 -6.70 6.10 -2.73
CA ASP A 285 -7.47 6.59 -1.59
C ASP A 285 -8.95 6.86 -1.91
N VAL A 286 -9.39 6.70 -3.17
CA VAL A 286 -10.82 6.70 -3.53
C VAL A 286 -11.59 5.66 -2.72
N TYR A 287 -10.97 4.54 -2.40
CA TYR A 287 -11.54 3.48 -1.58
C TYR A 287 -11.42 3.83 -0.10
N LEU A 288 -12.55 4.00 0.58
CA LEU A 288 -12.67 4.22 2.03
C LEU A 288 -11.84 5.41 2.56
N ASP A 289 -11.61 6.43 1.72
CA ASP A 289 -10.85 7.65 2.07
C ASP A 289 -9.37 7.39 2.40
N GLY A 290 -8.82 6.23 1.97
CA GLY A 290 -7.43 5.82 2.15
C GLY A 290 -7.15 5.04 3.42
N ALA A 291 -5.95 5.24 3.98
CA ALA A 291 -5.52 4.52 5.18
C ALA A 291 -6.28 5.01 6.42
N LYS A 292 -6.99 4.09 7.09
CA LYS A 292 -7.78 4.34 8.31
C LYS A 292 -7.54 3.22 9.31
N SER A 293 -7.47 3.59 10.59
CA SER A 293 -7.21 2.64 11.69
C SER A 293 -8.42 1.77 12.01
N LEU A 294 -9.62 2.39 12.06
CA LEU A 294 -10.86 1.71 12.46
C LEU A 294 -12.04 2.34 11.74
N LEU A 295 -12.73 1.53 10.93
CA LEU A 295 -13.96 1.90 10.23
C LEU A 295 -15.08 0.93 10.56
N ARG A 296 -16.30 1.43 10.75
CA ARG A 296 -17.51 0.63 10.83
C ARG A 296 -18.37 0.90 9.59
N ILE A 297 -18.62 -0.13 8.82
CA ILE A 297 -19.44 -0.09 7.62
C ILE A 297 -20.79 -0.70 7.95
N GLU A 298 -21.85 0.07 7.83
CA GLU A 298 -23.23 -0.31 8.14
C GLU A 298 -24.00 -0.46 6.83
N ASN A 299 -24.64 -1.62 6.64
CA ASN A 299 -25.52 -1.89 5.53
C ASN A 299 -26.97 -2.01 6.04
N PRO A 300 -27.79 -0.93 5.94
CA PRO A 300 -29.18 -0.97 6.39
C PRO A 300 -30.08 -1.86 5.52
N ASP A 301 -29.65 -2.20 4.31
CA ASP A 301 -30.39 -3.00 3.33
C ASP A 301 -29.88 -4.45 3.25
N SER A 302 -29.04 -4.87 4.22
CA SER A 302 -28.53 -6.24 4.27
C SER A 302 -29.66 -7.26 4.40
N LYS A 303 -29.48 -8.41 3.77
CA LYS A 303 -30.41 -9.55 3.86
C LYS A 303 -30.19 -10.38 5.13
N SER A 304 -29.08 -10.20 5.80
CA SER A 304 -28.66 -10.92 7.00
C SER A 304 -28.34 -9.95 8.14
N ASP A 305 -28.53 -10.39 9.37
CA ASP A 305 -28.08 -9.68 10.58
C ASP A 305 -26.61 -9.97 10.90
N ASP A 306 -25.96 -10.85 10.14
CA ASP A 306 -24.58 -11.26 10.38
C ASP A 306 -23.59 -10.07 10.32
N LYS A 307 -22.55 -10.16 11.14
CA LYS A 307 -21.48 -9.15 11.24
C LYS A 307 -20.12 -9.75 11.05
N LEU A 308 -19.29 -9.04 10.30
CA LEU A 308 -17.92 -9.42 9.98
C LEU A 308 -16.91 -8.45 10.58
N ILE A 309 -15.87 -8.95 11.23
CA ILE A 309 -14.70 -8.15 11.57
C ILE A 309 -13.53 -8.53 10.65
N ILE A 310 -12.89 -7.54 10.02
CA ILE A 310 -11.75 -7.74 9.14
C ILE A 310 -10.53 -7.02 9.70
N PHE A 311 -9.50 -7.78 10.06
CA PHE A 311 -8.16 -7.28 10.36
C PHE A 311 -7.36 -7.23 9.07
N ARG A 312 -6.91 -6.04 8.67
CA ARG A 312 -6.58 -5.78 7.28
C ARG A 312 -5.38 -4.87 7.06
N ASP A 313 -4.95 -4.81 5.79
CA ASP A 313 -4.15 -3.74 5.23
C ASP A 313 -4.92 -2.97 4.11
N SER A 314 -4.21 -2.15 3.34
CA SER A 314 -4.81 -1.29 2.31
C SER A 314 -5.43 -2.04 1.12
N PHE A 315 -5.02 -3.27 0.84
CA PHE A 315 -5.63 -4.09 -0.22
C PHE A 315 -7.13 -4.28 0.00
N THR A 316 -7.52 -4.45 1.25
CA THR A 316 -8.92 -4.68 1.63
C THR A 316 -9.82 -3.47 1.34
N SER A 317 -9.26 -2.27 1.22
CA SER A 317 -10.06 -1.07 0.94
C SER A 317 -10.85 -1.18 -0.37
N SER A 318 -10.31 -1.79 -1.41
CA SER A 318 -11.02 -2.05 -2.66
C SER A 318 -11.81 -3.36 -2.67
N LEU A 319 -11.51 -4.29 -1.77
CA LEU A 319 -12.23 -5.57 -1.63
C LEU A 319 -13.57 -5.41 -0.91
N VAL A 320 -13.58 -4.65 0.20
CA VAL A 320 -14.75 -4.58 1.10
C VAL A 320 -16.03 -4.14 0.41
N PRO A 321 -16.04 -3.18 -0.54
CA PRO A 321 -17.27 -2.85 -1.27
C PRO A 321 -17.91 -4.04 -2.00
N LEU A 322 -17.16 -5.11 -2.25
CA LEU A 322 -17.65 -6.34 -2.88
C LEU A 322 -18.21 -7.37 -1.87
N LEU A 323 -18.02 -7.13 -0.56
CA LEU A 323 -18.42 -8.05 0.51
C LEU A 323 -19.64 -7.54 1.31
N VAL A 324 -20.08 -6.29 1.12
CA VAL A 324 -21.02 -5.62 2.01
C VAL A 324 -22.47 -6.13 1.93
N ASP A 325 -22.85 -6.82 0.85
CA ASP A 325 -24.25 -7.18 0.59
C ASP A 325 -24.84 -8.15 1.62
N ASP A 326 -24.03 -9.05 2.13
CA ASP A 326 -24.45 -10.16 2.99
C ASP A 326 -24.17 -9.92 4.49
N TYR A 327 -23.70 -8.71 4.84
CA TYR A 327 -23.44 -8.35 6.24
C TYR A 327 -24.19 -7.06 6.62
N SER A 328 -24.81 -7.06 7.80
CA SER A 328 -25.42 -5.85 8.37
C SER A 328 -24.37 -4.84 8.83
N GLU A 329 -23.19 -5.34 9.24
CA GLU A 329 -22.07 -4.53 9.67
C GLU A 329 -20.74 -5.21 9.31
N ILE A 330 -19.79 -4.43 8.79
CA ILE A 330 -18.38 -4.85 8.67
C ILE A 330 -17.51 -3.88 9.46
N LEU A 331 -16.75 -4.41 10.43
CA LEU A 331 -15.73 -3.64 11.14
C LEU A 331 -14.37 -3.87 10.51
N LEU A 332 -13.72 -2.80 10.04
CA LEU A 332 -12.37 -2.84 9.48
C LEU A 332 -11.36 -2.34 10.49
N VAL A 333 -10.34 -3.14 10.75
CA VAL A 333 -9.29 -2.88 11.74
C VAL A 333 -7.92 -2.94 11.08
N ASP A 334 -7.18 -1.86 11.11
CA ASP A 334 -5.77 -1.86 10.72
C ASP A 334 -4.89 -1.75 11.96
N LEU A 335 -4.38 -2.89 12.43
CA LEU A 335 -3.57 -2.99 13.66
C LEU A 335 -2.22 -2.26 13.59
N ARG A 336 -1.86 -1.72 12.44
CA ARG A 336 -0.68 -0.85 12.30
C ARG A 336 -0.95 0.56 12.85
N TYR A 337 -2.22 0.97 12.87
CA TYR A 337 -2.64 2.34 13.25
C TYR A 337 -3.42 2.39 14.56
N ILE A 338 -4.06 1.30 14.99
CA ILE A 338 -4.77 1.22 16.28
C ILE A 338 -4.16 0.16 17.18
N ASN A 339 -4.04 0.46 18.48
CA ASN A 339 -3.62 -0.51 19.47
C ASN A 339 -4.78 -1.46 19.80
N TYR A 340 -4.51 -2.78 19.77
CA TYR A 340 -5.51 -3.82 20.01
C TYR A 340 -6.12 -3.74 21.42
N GLU A 341 -5.29 -3.50 22.43
CA GLU A 341 -5.75 -3.38 23.82
C GLU A 341 -6.65 -2.15 24.04
N PHE A 342 -6.45 -1.08 23.25
CA PHE A 342 -7.35 0.06 23.27
C PHE A 342 -8.68 -0.28 22.55
N MET A 343 -8.62 -0.96 21.42
CA MET A 343 -9.79 -1.34 20.63
C MET A 343 -10.75 -2.23 21.43
N LYS A 344 -10.24 -3.17 22.23
CA LYS A 344 -11.05 -4.04 23.13
C LYS A 344 -11.92 -3.27 24.11
N LYS A 345 -11.59 -2.02 24.42
CA LYS A 345 -12.37 -1.18 25.35
C LYS A 345 -13.56 -0.50 24.70
N ILE A 346 -13.56 -0.41 23.37
CA ILE A 346 -14.58 0.33 22.61
C ILE A 346 -15.41 -0.56 21.68
N ILE A 347 -14.94 -1.77 21.40
CA ILE A 347 -15.60 -2.73 20.49
C ILE A 347 -15.99 -3.98 21.30
N ASP A 348 -17.25 -4.36 21.18
CA ASP A 348 -17.78 -5.64 21.69
C ASP A 348 -17.63 -6.72 20.60
N PHE A 349 -16.67 -7.62 20.78
CA PHE A 349 -16.42 -8.68 19.80
C PHE A 349 -17.48 -9.79 19.82
N SER A 350 -18.30 -9.89 20.88
CA SER A 350 -19.29 -10.96 21.00
C SER A 350 -20.42 -10.87 19.97
N VAL A 351 -20.56 -9.72 19.32
CA VAL A 351 -21.63 -9.46 18.32
C VAL A 351 -21.24 -9.84 16.90
N TYR A 352 -19.97 -10.23 16.63
CA TYR A 352 -19.52 -10.60 15.30
C TYR A 352 -19.60 -12.12 15.11
N ASP A 353 -20.06 -12.51 13.92
CA ASP A 353 -20.29 -13.91 13.52
C ASP A 353 -19.04 -14.49 12.84
N ASP A 354 -18.37 -13.65 12.06
CA ASP A 354 -17.19 -14.01 11.28
C ASP A 354 -16.03 -13.05 11.54
N ALA A 355 -14.80 -13.57 11.49
CA ALA A 355 -13.57 -12.78 11.53
C ALA A 355 -12.64 -13.19 10.39
N LEU A 356 -12.08 -12.21 9.69
CA LEU A 356 -11.11 -12.42 8.62
C LEU A 356 -9.84 -11.62 8.89
N PHE A 357 -8.72 -12.30 9.06
CA PHE A 357 -7.39 -11.70 8.97
C PHE A 357 -6.95 -11.76 7.51
N ILE A 358 -6.71 -10.62 6.87
CA ILE A 358 -6.28 -10.58 5.48
C ILE A 358 -5.20 -9.53 5.27
N TYR A 359 -4.01 -10.00 4.92
CA TYR A 359 -2.82 -9.18 4.82
C TYR A 359 -1.98 -9.52 3.60
N ASN A 360 -1.39 -8.51 2.99
CA ASN A 360 -0.33 -8.73 2.02
C ASN A 360 0.91 -9.30 2.71
N ILE A 361 1.62 -10.19 2.02
CA ILE A 361 2.79 -10.88 2.55
C ILE A 361 3.86 -9.92 3.08
N PHE A 362 4.03 -8.76 2.45
CA PHE A 362 5.00 -7.76 2.89
C PHE A 362 4.62 -7.12 4.22
N VAL A 363 3.33 -6.96 4.50
CA VAL A 363 2.85 -6.42 5.78
C VAL A 363 3.14 -7.39 6.92
N LEU A 364 2.97 -8.70 6.71
CA LEU A 364 3.31 -9.71 7.71
C LEU A 364 4.80 -9.73 8.06
N ASN A 365 5.65 -9.36 7.10
CA ASN A 365 7.10 -9.25 7.30
C ASN A 365 7.52 -8.03 8.12
N GLU A 366 6.62 -7.08 8.33
CA GLU A 366 6.84 -5.81 9.03
C GLU A 366 6.22 -5.84 10.45
N SER A 367 6.51 -6.91 11.22
CA SER A 367 5.88 -7.16 12.55
C SER A 367 5.97 -5.98 13.51
N ASP A 368 7.03 -5.19 13.41
CA ASP A 368 7.27 -4.02 14.27
C ASP A 368 6.23 -2.89 14.04
N THR A 369 5.46 -2.96 12.96
CA THR A 369 4.41 -1.98 12.65
C THR A 369 3.09 -2.28 13.35
N PHE A 370 2.85 -3.54 13.76
CA PHE A 370 1.62 -3.94 14.43
C PHE A 370 1.60 -3.49 15.90
N LYS A 371 0.43 -3.09 16.39
CA LYS A 371 0.19 -2.57 17.74
C LYS A 371 -0.74 -3.53 18.51
N PHE A 372 -0.21 -4.72 18.82
CA PHE A 372 -0.90 -5.70 19.63
C PHE A 372 -1.03 -5.30 21.10
#